data_713a6c6ca6efe205a8dab16f63aa763c
#
_entry.id   713a6c6ca6efe205a8dab16f63aa763c
#
_cell.length_a   1.000
_cell.length_b   1.000
_cell.length_c   1.000
_cell.angle_alpha   90.00
_cell.angle_beta   90.00
_cell.angle_gamma   90.00
#
_symmetry.space_group_name_H-M   'P 1'
#
loop_
_entity.id
_entity.type
_entity.pdbx_description
1 polymer ?
#
loop_
_entity_poly.entity_id
_entity_poly.type
_entity_poly.pdbx_seq_one_letter_code
_entity_poly.pdbx_strand_id
1 'polypeptide(L)'
;MKRLSLITCGLVLSSSFAFANEVKTFDDAFKSGKASGSLGLYGQSIEKDKVTAPDKKEFGYLNGYATIGYETASLYGFSAKAEFRGNLDLGERENGDRKEQFQNNSLMTEGYLKYANDAFFVSAGRQAIDLEWLSDYHEAVVAGITAVPDTTIVLGWTKRKAESTAELSEDFWKINENKGAYVADIKYAGFTGVELNPYYYSAPDLADWYGLKTTFSTDYFGVVAHYAASNEDVQDVEDGSIAHVELNTEIDGFTAAVGYIKTDKDGGTGTMSAAGDNISPFEDGNYNYGLDAKTVYGSLGYTIADVTFGALYGQTDYDYDTTVKNLKEKELNLSVGYAFTESLSTSVLYVNVDADSNEPDYSDYDKWIATIEYTF
;
A
#
# COMPACT_ATOMS: atom_id res chain seq x y z
N MET A 1 -2.66 -10.79 -0.21
CA MET A 1 -1.89 -10.47 1.00
C MET A 1 -0.86 -9.41 0.67
N LYS A 2 -1.21 -8.15 0.96
CA LYS A 2 -0.30 -6.99 0.82
C LYS A 2 1.07 -7.20 1.50
N ARG A 3 1.21 -8.18 2.39
CA ARG A 3 2.51 -8.53 3.03
C ARG A 3 3.44 -9.41 2.19
N LEU A 4 2.97 -10.07 1.13
CA LEU A 4 3.86 -10.71 0.14
C LEU A 4 4.42 -9.70 -0.87
N SER A 5 3.76 -8.56 -1.07
CA SER A 5 4.31 -7.41 -1.82
C SER A 5 5.10 -6.43 -0.94
N LEU A 6 5.08 -6.59 0.39
CA LEU A 6 5.78 -5.74 1.38
C LEU A 6 7.31 -5.87 1.38
N ILE A 7 7.87 -6.73 0.52
CA ILE A 7 9.34 -6.72 0.31
C ILE A 7 9.77 -5.51 -0.52
N THR A 8 8.86 -4.80 -1.17
CA THR A 8 9.24 -3.70 -2.07
C THR A 8 8.84 -2.29 -1.60
N CYS A 9 7.88 -2.11 -0.71
CA CYS A 9 7.43 -0.77 -0.31
C CYS A 9 7.94 -0.26 1.05
N GLY A 10 8.50 -1.10 1.90
CA GLY A 10 9.03 -0.69 3.21
C GLY A 10 10.34 0.13 3.18
N LEU A 11 10.72 0.72 2.05
CA LEU A 11 12.11 1.16 1.80
C LEU A 11 12.38 2.66 1.89
N VAL A 12 11.41 3.52 2.15
CA VAL A 12 11.73 4.96 2.30
C VAL A 12 12.39 5.27 3.66
N LEU A 13 12.16 4.46 4.68
CA LEU A 13 12.78 4.65 6.00
C LEU A 13 13.87 3.62 6.33
N SER A 14 13.94 2.49 5.62
CA SER A 14 14.95 1.44 5.86
C SER A 14 16.16 1.49 4.94
N SER A 15 16.36 2.58 4.15
CA SER A 15 17.69 2.79 3.60
C SER A 15 18.63 2.93 4.78
N SER A 16 19.16 1.80 5.24
CA SER A 16 20.29 1.75 6.14
C SER A 16 21.27 2.82 5.64
N PHE A 17 21.52 3.84 6.46
CA PHE A 17 22.60 4.81 6.24
C PHE A 17 23.94 4.08 6.33
N ALA A 18 24.13 3.04 5.50
CA ALA A 18 25.46 2.50 5.28
C ALA A 18 26.16 3.57 4.44
N PHE A 19 26.92 4.43 5.08
CA PHE A 19 27.95 5.23 4.42
C PHE A 19 28.89 4.27 3.69
N ALA A 20 28.48 3.80 2.51
CA ALA A 20 29.39 3.28 1.54
C ALA A 20 30.41 4.40 1.30
N ASN A 21 31.71 4.07 1.24
CA ASN A 21 32.84 4.99 1.08
C ASN A 21 32.44 6.24 0.29
N GLU A 22 32.51 7.40 0.96
CA GLU A 22 32.13 8.68 0.42
C GLU A 22 32.91 8.92 -0.87
N VAL A 23 32.19 8.95 -1.99
CA VAL A 23 32.84 9.18 -3.30
C VAL A 23 33.16 10.67 -3.44
N LYS A 24 34.23 10.98 -4.19
CA LYS A 24 34.76 12.35 -4.26
C LYS A 24 34.50 13.04 -5.59
N THR A 25 34.02 12.32 -6.59
CA THR A 25 33.74 12.86 -7.92
C THR A 25 32.37 12.42 -8.43
N PHE A 26 31.79 13.18 -9.36
CA PHE A 26 30.55 12.79 -10.03
C PHE A 26 30.71 11.45 -10.77
N ASP A 27 31.83 11.24 -11.45
CA ASP A 27 32.09 9.99 -12.15
C ASP A 27 32.09 8.79 -11.20
N ASP A 28 32.66 8.93 -10.01
CA ASP A 28 32.67 7.88 -9.01
C ASP A 28 31.26 7.65 -8.41
N ALA A 29 30.47 8.71 -8.24
CA ALA A 29 29.10 8.59 -7.78
C ALA A 29 28.26 7.76 -8.75
N PHE A 30 28.40 8.00 -10.03
CA PHE A 30 27.73 7.20 -11.07
C PHE A 30 28.30 5.79 -11.22
N LYS A 31 29.61 5.58 -11.11
CA LYS A 31 30.22 4.24 -11.22
C LYS A 31 29.93 3.33 -10.04
N SER A 32 29.76 3.91 -8.85
CA SER A 32 29.52 3.19 -7.60
C SER A 32 28.04 3.14 -7.20
N GLY A 33 27.15 3.63 -8.03
CA GLY A 33 25.71 3.55 -7.83
C GLY A 33 25.19 2.12 -7.92
N LYS A 34 23.92 1.94 -7.56
CA LYS A 34 23.25 0.64 -7.54
C LYS A 34 22.14 0.61 -8.58
N ALA A 35 22.14 -0.44 -9.39
CA ALA A 35 20.99 -0.80 -10.20
C ALA A 35 20.07 -1.72 -9.39
N SER A 36 18.79 -1.59 -9.61
CA SER A 36 17.75 -2.44 -9.04
C SER A 36 16.63 -2.61 -10.06
N GLY A 37 15.84 -3.64 -9.92
CA GLY A 37 14.69 -3.81 -10.79
C GLY A 37 13.99 -5.14 -10.61
N SER A 38 12.94 -5.31 -11.41
CA SER A 38 12.20 -6.57 -11.48
C SER A 38 11.73 -6.86 -12.91
N LEU A 39 11.52 -8.12 -13.19
CA LEU A 39 10.91 -8.64 -14.42
C LEU A 39 9.85 -9.64 -14.00
N GLY A 40 8.64 -9.57 -14.55
CA GLY A 40 7.62 -10.49 -14.15
C GLY A 40 6.44 -10.60 -15.09
N LEU A 41 5.59 -11.55 -14.75
CA LEU A 41 4.28 -11.76 -15.34
C LEU A 41 3.23 -11.67 -14.22
N TYR A 42 2.13 -11.05 -14.53
CA TYR A 42 0.94 -10.97 -13.68
C TYR A 42 -0.27 -11.34 -14.51
N GLY A 43 -1.05 -12.26 -14.02
CA GLY A 43 -2.32 -12.63 -14.64
C GLY A 43 -3.44 -12.60 -13.63
N GLN A 44 -4.58 -12.04 -14.02
CA GLN A 44 -5.78 -12.11 -13.20
C GLN A 44 -7.00 -12.55 -14.02
N SER A 45 -7.95 -13.18 -13.34
CA SER A 45 -9.24 -13.56 -13.88
C SER A 45 -10.31 -13.37 -12.82
N ILE A 46 -11.36 -12.62 -13.14
CA ILE A 46 -12.50 -12.37 -12.26
C ILE A 46 -13.75 -12.94 -12.96
N GLU A 47 -14.57 -13.65 -12.20
CA GLU A 47 -15.89 -14.13 -12.63
C GLU A 47 -16.93 -13.63 -11.63
N LYS A 48 -17.84 -12.75 -12.10
CA LYS A 48 -18.94 -12.20 -11.30
C LYS A 48 -20.16 -13.11 -11.39
N ASP A 49 -20.83 -13.37 -10.27
CA ASP A 49 -22.03 -14.22 -10.25
C ASP A 49 -23.21 -13.58 -10.97
N LYS A 50 -23.41 -12.29 -10.75
CA LYS A 50 -24.44 -11.49 -11.39
C LYS A 50 -23.84 -10.18 -11.88
N VAL A 51 -24.32 -9.74 -13.02
CA VAL A 51 -23.96 -8.45 -13.60
C VAL A 51 -25.19 -7.75 -14.14
N THR A 52 -25.23 -6.45 -13.94
CA THR A 52 -26.20 -5.57 -14.59
C THR A 52 -25.52 -4.91 -15.78
N ALA A 53 -26.11 -4.99 -16.97
CA ALA A 53 -25.52 -4.33 -18.13
C ALA A 53 -25.29 -2.81 -17.83
N PRO A 54 -24.14 -2.22 -18.20
CA PRO A 54 -23.16 -2.71 -19.19
C PRO A 54 -22.00 -3.56 -18.65
N ASP A 55 -21.99 -3.93 -17.37
CA ASP A 55 -20.89 -4.67 -16.75
C ASP A 55 -20.65 -6.03 -17.40
N LYS A 56 -19.39 -6.48 -17.37
CA LYS A 56 -18.97 -7.80 -17.87
C LYS A 56 -19.08 -8.84 -16.76
N LYS A 57 -19.54 -10.03 -17.12
CA LYS A 57 -19.53 -11.19 -16.20
C LYS A 57 -18.12 -11.70 -15.94
N GLU A 58 -17.30 -11.67 -16.95
CA GLU A 58 -15.95 -12.19 -16.95
C GLU A 58 -14.97 -11.09 -17.31
N PHE A 59 -13.88 -11.00 -16.56
CA PHE A 59 -12.82 -10.03 -16.74
C PHE A 59 -11.48 -10.71 -16.53
N GLY A 60 -10.47 -10.39 -17.31
CA GLY A 60 -9.15 -10.97 -17.08
C GLY A 60 -8.11 -10.54 -18.10
N TYR A 61 -6.86 -10.52 -17.69
CA TYR A 61 -5.73 -10.17 -18.54
C TYR A 61 -4.42 -10.80 -18.04
N LEU A 62 -3.44 -10.81 -18.92
CA LEU A 62 -2.06 -11.16 -18.63
C LEU A 62 -1.16 -9.98 -18.96
N ASN A 63 -0.44 -9.46 -17.96
CA ASN A 63 0.50 -8.35 -18.06
C ASN A 63 1.94 -8.84 -17.87
N GLY A 64 2.83 -8.49 -18.80
CA GLY A 64 4.27 -8.59 -18.59
C GLY A 64 4.78 -7.23 -18.09
N TYR A 65 5.75 -7.22 -17.18
CA TYR A 65 6.31 -5.97 -16.69
C TYR A 65 7.81 -6.04 -16.46
N ALA A 66 8.44 -4.86 -16.53
CA ALA A 66 9.82 -4.65 -16.17
C ALA A 66 9.96 -3.35 -15.39
N THR A 67 10.68 -3.38 -14.27
CA THR A 67 11.11 -2.19 -13.54
C THR A 67 12.62 -2.10 -13.59
N ILE A 68 13.16 -0.92 -13.88
CA ILE A 68 14.60 -0.67 -13.90
C ILE A 68 14.85 0.65 -13.17
N GLY A 69 15.59 0.56 -12.07
CA GLY A 69 16.01 1.68 -11.24
C GLY A 69 17.52 1.80 -11.17
N TYR A 70 17.97 3.02 -10.98
CA TYR A 70 19.37 3.32 -10.69
C TYR A 70 19.47 4.47 -9.69
N GLU A 71 20.24 4.24 -8.60
CA GLU A 71 20.55 5.26 -7.59
C GLU A 71 22.07 5.48 -7.54
N THR A 72 22.51 6.74 -7.64
CA THR A 72 23.93 7.08 -7.52
C THR A 72 24.43 6.83 -6.11
N ALA A 73 25.72 6.54 -5.95
CA ALA A 73 26.37 6.63 -4.65
C ALA A 73 26.33 8.07 -4.13
N SER A 74 26.41 8.22 -2.80
CA SER A 74 26.39 9.54 -2.16
C SER A 74 27.68 10.32 -2.45
N LEU A 75 27.53 11.54 -2.95
CA LEU A 75 28.60 12.52 -3.16
C LEU A 75 28.34 13.73 -2.25
N TYR A 76 29.14 13.88 -1.18
CA TYR A 76 28.95 14.91 -0.16
C TYR A 76 27.50 14.96 0.42
N GLY A 77 26.91 13.78 0.63
CA GLY A 77 25.54 13.65 1.11
C GLY A 77 24.48 13.67 0.02
N PHE A 78 24.79 14.03 -1.23
CA PHE A 78 23.83 14.06 -2.33
C PHE A 78 23.79 12.73 -3.08
N SER A 79 22.59 12.25 -3.40
CA SER A 79 22.32 11.15 -4.33
C SER A 79 21.15 11.48 -5.25
N ALA A 80 21.03 10.76 -6.35
CA ALA A 80 19.91 10.85 -7.28
C ALA A 80 19.44 9.46 -7.66
N LYS A 81 18.11 9.26 -7.75
CA LYS A 81 17.50 8.03 -8.26
C LYS A 81 16.64 8.32 -9.48
N ALA A 82 16.65 7.40 -10.42
CA ALA A 82 15.67 7.31 -11.51
C ALA A 82 15.21 5.87 -11.63
N GLU A 83 13.88 5.66 -11.71
CA GLU A 83 13.27 4.36 -11.91
C GLU A 83 12.12 4.46 -12.90
N PHE A 84 12.05 3.47 -13.77
CA PHE A 84 11.03 3.35 -14.80
C PHE A 84 10.38 1.98 -14.71
N ARG A 85 9.06 1.95 -14.86
CA ARG A 85 8.27 0.74 -15.03
C ARG A 85 7.68 0.72 -16.43
N GLY A 86 7.83 -0.41 -17.11
CA GLY A 86 7.18 -0.72 -18.37
C GLY A 86 6.22 -1.88 -18.20
N ASN A 87 5.05 -1.79 -18.83
CA ASN A 87 3.99 -2.81 -18.83
C ASN A 87 3.70 -3.23 -20.26
N LEU A 88 3.47 -4.52 -20.47
CA LEU A 88 3.24 -5.14 -21.78
C LEU A 88 1.96 -5.96 -21.75
N ASP A 89 1.05 -5.67 -22.66
CA ASP A 89 -0.12 -6.50 -22.91
C ASP A 89 0.32 -7.84 -23.53
N LEU A 90 0.01 -8.92 -22.84
CA LEU A 90 0.29 -10.29 -23.30
C LEU A 90 -1.00 -11.06 -23.64
N GLY A 91 -2.15 -10.53 -23.25
CA GLY A 91 -3.46 -11.08 -23.56
C GLY A 91 -4.55 -10.57 -22.65
N GLU A 92 -5.76 -10.56 -23.18
CA GLU A 92 -6.99 -10.19 -22.49
C GLU A 92 -8.02 -11.30 -22.68
N ARG A 93 -8.91 -11.48 -21.70
CA ARG A 93 -10.05 -12.40 -21.82
C ARG A 93 -11.11 -11.81 -22.76
N GLU A 94 -11.42 -10.55 -22.55
CA GLU A 94 -12.22 -9.74 -23.46
C GLU A 94 -11.48 -8.46 -23.85
N ASN A 95 -11.76 -7.97 -25.05
CA ASN A 95 -11.08 -6.78 -25.56
C ASN A 95 -11.36 -5.56 -24.66
N GLY A 96 -10.28 -4.97 -24.16
CA GLY A 96 -10.31 -3.80 -23.29
C GLY A 96 -10.20 -4.07 -21.80
N ASP A 97 -10.17 -5.34 -21.38
CA ASP A 97 -10.04 -5.70 -19.95
C ASP A 97 -8.80 -5.07 -19.31
N ARG A 98 -7.64 -5.23 -19.96
CA ARG A 98 -6.40 -4.64 -19.47
C ARG A 98 -6.41 -3.11 -19.51
N LYS A 99 -7.04 -2.52 -20.51
CA LYS A 99 -7.07 -1.07 -20.69
C LYS A 99 -7.74 -0.32 -19.55
N GLU A 100 -8.66 -0.94 -18.85
CA GLU A 100 -9.33 -0.37 -17.69
C GLU A 100 -8.36 -0.20 -16.52
N GLN A 101 -7.33 -1.07 -16.43
CA GLN A 101 -6.32 -1.06 -15.34
C GLN A 101 -5.06 -0.26 -15.73
N PHE A 102 -4.75 -0.14 -17.01
CA PHE A 102 -3.51 0.50 -17.46
C PHE A 102 -3.78 1.77 -18.26
N GLN A 103 -3.76 2.93 -17.59
CA GLN A 103 -3.84 4.25 -18.24
C GLN A 103 -2.59 4.55 -19.08
N ASN A 104 -1.45 3.95 -18.72
CA ASN A 104 -0.20 4.04 -19.47
C ASN A 104 0.56 2.71 -19.45
N ASN A 105 1.44 2.49 -20.43
CA ASN A 105 2.31 1.32 -20.49
C ASN A 105 3.77 1.62 -20.06
N SER A 106 4.06 2.86 -19.68
CA SER A 106 5.41 3.23 -19.22
C SER A 106 5.30 4.44 -18.31
N LEU A 107 5.87 4.34 -17.13
CA LEU A 107 5.86 5.39 -16.14
C LEU A 107 7.26 5.54 -15.53
N MET A 108 7.72 6.78 -15.38
CA MET A 108 8.81 7.10 -14.46
C MET A 108 8.22 7.10 -13.05
N THR A 109 8.43 6.02 -12.32
CA THR A 109 7.89 5.82 -10.96
C THR A 109 8.64 6.63 -9.94
N GLU A 110 9.96 6.63 -10.01
CA GLU A 110 10.80 7.46 -9.16
C GLU A 110 11.76 8.33 -9.99
N GLY A 111 12.01 9.54 -9.51
CA GLY A 111 12.94 10.50 -10.10
C GLY A 111 13.17 11.63 -9.11
N TYR A 112 14.18 11.50 -8.23
CA TYR A 112 14.41 12.45 -7.16
C TYR A 112 15.89 12.78 -6.95
N LEU A 113 16.12 13.92 -6.32
CA LEU A 113 17.38 14.27 -5.67
C LEU A 113 17.20 14.17 -4.18
N LYS A 114 18.21 13.60 -3.50
CA LYS A 114 18.24 13.43 -2.04
C LYS A 114 19.54 14.00 -1.49
N TYR A 115 19.42 14.71 -0.38
CA TYR A 115 20.53 15.03 0.51
C TYR A 115 20.33 14.32 1.84
N ALA A 116 21.36 13.64 2.36
CA ALA A 116 21.30 12.97 3.64
C ALA A 116 22.62 13.12 4.41
N ASN A 117 22.51 13.21 5.74
CA ASN A 117 23.59 13.14 6.71
C ASN A 117 23.15 12.36 7.94
N ASP A 118 23.96 12.31 9.00
CA ASP A 118 23.66 11.56 10.23
C ASP A 118 22.40 12.05 10.97
N ALA A 119 21.96 13.27 10.73
CA ALA A 119 20.90 13.91 11.50
C ALA A 119 19.55 13.98 10.74
N PHE A 120 19.60 14.11 9.43
CA PHE A 120 18.40 14.26 8.62
C PHE A 120 18.65 13.92 7.14
N PHE A 121 17.56 13.72 6.40
CA PHE A 121 17.57 13.74 4.95
C PHE A 121 16.48 14.66 4.41
N VAL A 122 16.65 15.10 3.16
CA VAL A 122 15.62 15.77 2.36
C VAL A 122 15.67 15.18 0.96
N SER A 123 14.51 14.80 0.42
CA SER A 123 14.37 14.35 -0.97
C SER A 123 13.29 15.17 -1.68
N ALA A 124 13.48 15.42 -2.97
CA ALA A 124 12.53 16.16 -3.81
C ALA A 124 12.43 15.53 -5.19
N GLY A 125 11.20 15.27 -5.63
CA GLY A 125 10.87 14.65 -6.91
C GLY A 125 9.82 13.55 -6.77
N ARG A 126 9.78 12.65 -7.76
CA ARG A 126 8.94 11.44 -7.70
C ARG A 126 9.60 10.40 -6.81
N GLN A 127 8.88 9.89 -5.84
CA GLN A 127 9.39 8.92 -4.86
C GLN A 127 8.28 8.06 -4.30
N ALA A 128 8.59 6.84 -3.92
CA ALA A 128 7.68 5.99 -3.19
C ALA A 128 7.45 6.56 -1.78
N ILE A 129 6.21 6.58 -1.33
CA ILE A 129 5.80 6.97 0.02
C ILE A 129 4.96 5.82 0.60
N ASP A 130 5.17 5.51 1.88
CA ASP A 130 4.46 4.50 2.64
C ASP A 130 4.16 5.06 4.03
N LEU A 131 3.11 5.86 4.10
CA LEU A 131 2.54 6.43 5.31
C LEU A 131 1.11 5.92 5.49
N GLU A 132 0.51 6.13 6.66
CA GLU A 132 -0.77 5.50 7.01
C GLU A 132 -1.91 5.77 6.00
N TRP A 133 -1.95 6.98 5.40
CA TRP A 133 -2.95 7.41 4.43
C TRP A 133 -2.37 7.97 3.12
N LEU A 134 -1.09 7.76 2.90
CA LEU A 134 -0.40 8.14 1.66
C LEU A 134 0.52 7.00 1.26
N SER A 135 0.20 6.31 0.19
CA SER A 135 0.97 5.18 -0.33
C SER A 135 1.31 5.34 -1.80
N ASP A 136 2.18 4.48 -2.32
CA ASP A 136 2.62 4.41 -3.71
C ASP A 136 3.56 5.54 -4.13
N TYR A 137 3.48 6.01 -5.37
CA TYR A 137 4.42 7.00 -5.92
C TYR A 137 3.87 8.41 -5.85
N HIS A 138 4.66 9.33 -5.32
CA HIS A 138 4.27 10.73 -5.14
C HIS A 138 5.25 11.70 -5.78
N GLU A 139 4.74 12.80 -6.34
CA GLU A 139 5.53 14.00 -6.60
C GLU A 139 5.55 14.84 -5.32
N ALA A 140 6.68 14.77 -4.59
CA ALA A 140 6.76 15.25 -3.21
C ALA A 140 8.11 15.87 -2.87
N VAL A 141 8.10 16.64 -1.78
CA VAL A 141 9.30 17.02 -1.00
C VAL A 141 9.12 16.41 0.39
N VAL A 142 10.08 15.59 0.80
CA VAL A 142 10.06 14.88 2.08
C VAL A 142 11.34 15.14 2.84
N ALA A 143 11.23 15.45 4.12
CA ALA A 143 12.34 15.55 5.05
C ALA A 143 12.15 14.53 6.19
N GLY A 144 13.20 13.81 6.54
CA GLY A 144 13.21 12.92 7.70
C GLY A 144 14.29 13.36 8.69
N ILE A 145 13.95 13.48 9.96
CA ILE A 145 14.87 13.84 11.06
C ILE A 145 15.08 12.60 11.92
N THR A 146 16.36 12.19 12.06
CA THR A 146 16.79 10.99 12.79
C THR A 146 17.76 11.30 13.93
N ALA A 147 18.05 12.58 14.18
CA ALA A 147 18.96 13.02 15.23
C ALA A 147 18.40 12.86 16.65
N VAL A 148 17.10 12.67 16.79
CA VAL A 148 16.46 12.44 18.09
C VAL A 148 16.51 10.94 18.40
N PRO A 149 17.07 10.52 19.55
CA PRO A 149 17.15 9.09 19.88
C PRO A 149 15.79 8.40 19.80
N ASP A 150 15.78 7.20 19.24
CA ASP A 150 14.59 6.34 19.10
C ASP A 150 13.39 7.00 18.39
N THR A 151 13.65 8.09 17.64
CA THR A 151 12.60 8.88 17.00
C THR A 151 12.93 9.14 15.55
N THR A 152 11.96 8.90 14.66
CA THR A 152 11.98 9.37 13.28
C THR A 152 10.83 10.36 13.08
N ILE A 153 11.15 11.58 12.63
CA ILE A 153 10.16 12.60 12.31
C ILE A 153 10.16 12.79 10.79
N VAL A 154 9.03 12.58 10.15
CA VAL A 154 8.83 12.82 8.72
C VAL A 154 7.99 14.08 8.55
N LEU A 155 8.50 15.03 7.77
CA LEU A 155 7.77 16.21 7.33
C LEU A 155 7.74 16.21 5.81
N GLY A 156 6.60 16.51 5.21
CA GLY A 156 6.48 16.43 3.76
C GLY A 156 5.40 17.33 3.18
N TRP A 157 5.50 17.51 1.88
CA TRP A 157 4.45 18.04 1.03
C TRP A 157 4.38 17.22 -0.24
N THR A 158 3.20 16.75 -0.60
CA THR A 158 2.94 15.99 -1.81
C THR A 158 1.86 16.65 -2.64
N LYS A 159 2.00 16.61 -3.96
CA LYS A 159 1.08 17.25 -4.89
C LYS A 159 0.31 16.26 -5.74
N ARG A 160 0.96 15.21 -6.20
CA ARG A 160 0.41 14.23 -7.12
C ARG A 160 0.78 12.82 -6.67
N LYS A 161 -0.12 11.89 -6.95
CA LYS A 161 0.04 10.45 -6.68
C LYS A 161 -0.18 9.66 -7.95
N ALA A 162 0.45 8.50 -8.06
CA ALA A 162 0.12 7.45 -9.01
C ALA A 162 0.38 6.09 -8.37
N GLU A 163 -0.46 5.13 -8.66
CA GLU A 163 -0.18 3.73 -8.41
C GLU A 163 0.39 3.09 -9.68
N SER A 164 1.44 2.29 -9.54
CA SER A 164 2.04 1.55 -10.66
C SER A 164 2.59 0.23 -10.15
N THR A 165 1.82 -0.81 -10.35
CA THR A 165 2.07 -2.18 -9.88
C THR A 165 2.11 -3.16 -11.07
N ALA A 166 2.15 -4.44 -10.81
CA ALA A 166 1.98 -5.48 -11.83
C ALA A 166 0.53 -5.55 -12.33
N GLU A 167 -0.40 -5.11 -11.50
CA GLU A 167 -1.85 -5.16 -11.70
C GLU A 167 -2.36 -3.94 -12.47
N LEU A 168 -1.87 -2.76 -12.15
CA LEU A 168 -2.38 -1.53 -12.75
C LEU A 168 -1.28 -0.47 -12.94
N SER A 169 -1.57 0.54 -13.76
CA SER A 169 -0.70 1.71 -13.93
C SER A 169 -1.51 2.95 -14.21
N GLU A 170 -1.49 3.88 -13.27
CA GLU A 170 -2.17 5.17 -13.34
C GLU A 170 -1.27 6.28 -13.86
N ASP A 171 -1.87 7.31 -14.43
CA ASP A 171 -1.20 8.60 -14.60
C ASP A 171 -1.18 9.36 -13.28
N PHE A 172 -0.12 10.15 -13.04
CA PHE A 172 -0.06 10.98 -11.84
C PHE A 172 -1.23 11.96 -11.77
N TRP A 173 -2.11 11.77 -10.79
CA TRP A 173 -3.25 12.63 -10.51
C TRP A 173 -3.00 13.54 -9.31
N LYS A 174 -3.75 14.64 -9.19
CA LYS A 174 -3.58 15.64 -8.14
C LYS A 174 -4.40 15.25 -6.90
N ILE A 175 -3.76 15.13 -5.76
CA ILE A 175 -4.40 14.77 -4.49
C ILE A 175 -5.41 15.86 -4.06
N ASN A 176 -5.05 17.13 -4.22
CA ASN A 176 -5.88 18.27 -3.85
C ASN A 176 -5.60 19.43 -4.81
N GLU A 177 -6.10 19.34 -6.04
CA GLU A 177 -5.87 20.31 -7.11
C GLU A 177 -4.39 20.75 -7.21
N ASN A 178 -4.09 22.00 -6.88
CA ASN A 178 -2.73 22.56 -6.89
C ASN A 178 -2.16 22.77 -5.48
N LYS A 179 -2.94 22.51 -4.42
CA LYS A 179 -2.54 22.72 -3.02
C LYS A 179 -1.74 21.54 -2.48
N GLY A 180 -2.09 20.31 -2.88
CA GLY A 180 -1.48 19.08 -2.37
C GLY A 180 -1.82 18.82 -0.92
N ALA A 181 -1.02 18.00 -0.25
CA ALA A 181 -1.17 17.68 1.16
C ALA A 181 0.16 17.83 1.90
N TYR A 182 0.10 18.37 3.11
CA TYR A 182 1.22 18.48 4.05
C TYR A 182 1.19 17.32 5.03
N VAL A 183 2.36 16.89 5.46
CA VAL A 183 2.54 15.72 6.31
C VAL A 183 3.42 16.05 7.51
N ALA A 184 3.01 15.61 8.68
CA ALA A 184 3.83 15.46 9.87
C ALA A 184 3.56 14.08 10.46
N ASP A 185 4.58 13.21 10.49
CA ASP A 185 4.49 11.84 10.96
C ASP A 185 5.67 11.56 11.90
N ILE A 186 5.41 10.96 13.05
CA ILE A 186 6.43 10.71 14.08
C ILE A 186 6.38 9.24 14.48
N LYS A 187 7.51 8.54 14.37
CA LYS A 187 7.67 7.19 14.90
C LYS A 187 8.61 7.23 16.08
N TYR A 188 8.15 6.80 17.25
CA TYR A 188 8.93 6.75 18.49
C TYR A 188 8.97 5.32 19.03
N ALA A 189 10.18 4.78 19.17
CA ALA A 189 10.46 3.41 19.61
C ALA A 189 11.32 3.35 20.89
N GLY A 190 11.28 4.38 21.74
CA GLY A 190 12.09 4.46 22.98
C GLY A 190 11.64 3.54 24.13
N PHE A 191 10.51 2.85 23.98
CA PHE A 191 10.06 1.84 24.94
C PHE A 191 10.26 0.44 24.36
N THR A 192 10.84 -0.47 25.16
CA THR A 192 11.08 -1.84 24.71
C THR A 192 9.79 -2.51 24.23
N GLY A 193 9.78 -2.94 22.99
CA GLY A 193 8.65 -3.61 22.36
C GLY A 193 7.47 -2.70 22.01
N VAL A 194 7.56 -1.37 22.19
CA VAL A 194 6.47 -0.44 21.85
C VAL A 194 6.94 0.58 20.82
N GLU A 195 6.17 0.75 19.75
CA GLU A 195 6.28 1.87 18.82
C GLU A 195 5.01 2.72 18.89
N LEU A 196 5.18 4.03 18.98
CA LEU A 196 4.11 5.02 18.91
C LEU A 196 4.27 5.83 17.63
N ASN A 197 3.19 5.95 16.85
CA ASN A 197 3.20 6.71 15.61
C ASN A 197 2.02 7.71 15.58
N PRO A 198 2.11 8.87 16.26
CA PRO A 198 1.19 9.97 16.03
C PRO A 198 1.50 10.66 14.69
N TYR A 199 0.45 11.08 13.99
CA TYR A 199 0.57 11.79 12.72
C TYR A 199 -0.55 12.81 12.51
N TYR A 200 -0.27 13.78 11.64
CA TYR A 200 -1.20 14.80 11.18
C TYR A 200 -0.90 15.14 9.73
N TYR A 201 -1.89 14.98 8.85
CA TYR A 201 -1.81 15.33 7.44
C TYR A 201 -2.87 16.37 7.14
N SER A 202 -2.55 17.38 6.33
CA SER A 202 -3.45 18.47 6.00
C SER A 202 -3.50 18.70 4.50
N ALA A 203 -4.66 18.51 3.90
CA ALA A 203 -4.98 18.87 2.53
C ALA A 203 -5.87 20.12 2.54
N PRO A 204 -5.31 21.34 2.39
CA PRO A 204 -6.03 22.61 2.62
C PRO A 204 -7.32 22.75 1.80
N ASP A 205 -8.42 23.15 2.45
CA ASP A 205 -9.78 23.24 1.90
C ASP A 205 -10.36 21.89 1.40
N LEU A 206 -9.75 20.76 1.76
CA LEU A 206 -10.24 19.42 1.54
C LEU A 206 -10.51 18.71 2.86
N ALA A 207 -9.47 18.45 3.64
CA ALA A 207 -9.57 17.80 4.95
C ALA A 207 -8.26 17.85 5.75
N ASP A 208 -8.38 17.63 7.05
CA ASP A 208 -7.28 17.32 7.95
C ASP A 208 -7.44 15.86 8.43
N TRP A 209 -6.38 15.06 8.34
CA TRP A 209 -6.35 13.66 8.77
C TRP A 209 -5.33 13.48 9.89
N TYR A 210 -5.74 12.87 10.98
CA TYR A 210 -4.85 12.70 12.13
C TYR A 210 -5.13 11.39 12.87
N GLY A 211 -4.11 10.87 13.53
CA GLY A 211 -4.25 9.62 14.25
C GLY A 211 -3.07 9.25 15.12
N LEU A 212 -3.24 8.12 15.78
CA LEU A 212 -2.21 7.46 16.56
C LEU A 212 -2.27 5.95 16.29
N LYS A 213 -1.17 5.42 15.76
CA LYS A 213 -0.94 3.97 15.70
C LYS A 213 0.03 3.59 16.81
N THR A 214 -0.27 2.52 17.52
CA THR A 214 0.57 1.94 18.55
C THR A 214 0.81 0.48 18.21
N THR A 215 2.06 0.07 18.16
CA THR A 215 2.43 -1.33 17.99
C THR A 215 3.15 -1.80 19.24
N PHE A 216 2.71 -2.93 19.79
CA PHE A 216 3.40 -3.64 20.86
C PHE A 216 3.84 -5.00 20.33
N SER A 217 5.10 -5.36 20.55
CA SER A 217 5.69 -6.61 20.07
C SER A 217 6.50 -7.30 21.14
N THR A 218 6.34 -8.62 21.23
CA THR A 218 7.13 -9.53 22.03
C THR A 218 7.68 -10.64 21.14
N ASP A 219 8.47 -11.57 21.71
CA ASP A 219 8.96 -12.76 20.98
C ASP A 219 7.82 -13.73 20.57
N TYR A 220 6.63 -13.57 21.13
CA TYR A 220 5.52 -14.52 20.95
C TYR A 220 4.29 -13.93 20.30
N PHE A 221 4.02 -12.66 20.50
CA PHE A 221 2.83 -12.01 19.95
C PHE A 221 3.04 -10.51 19.77
N GLY A 222 2.26 -9.94 18.89
CA GLY A 222 2.16 -8.50 18.66
C GLY A 222 0.71 -8.01 18.80
N VAL A 223 0.57 -6.74 19.15
CA VAL A 223 -0.71 -6.02 19.16
C VAL A 223 -0.55 -4.73 18.36
N VAL A 224 -1.47 -4.46 17.45
CA VAL A 224 -1.61 -3.17 16.79
C VAL A 224 -2.90 -2.53 17.29
N ALA A 225 -2.82 -1.27 17.69
CA ALA A 225 -3.97 -0.43 17.96
C ALA A 225 -3.82 0.88 17.19
N HIS A 226 -4.82 1.22 16.38
CA HIS A 226 -4.79 2.39 15.53
C HIS A 226 -6.12 3.13 15.60
N TYR A 227 -6.10 4.42 15.86
CA TYR A 227 -7.24 5.30 15.74
C TYR A 227 -6.88 6.47 14.84
N ALA A 228 -7.75 6.76 13.90
CA ALA A 228 -7.63 7.93 13.02
C ALA A 228 -8.98 8.63 12.88
N ALA A 229 -8.93 9.92 12.56
CA ALA A 229 -10.09 10.72 12.23
C ALA A 229 -9.77 11.72 11.12
N SER A 230 -10.78 12.06 10.34
CA SER A 230 -10.76 13.17 9.39
C SER A 230 -11.67 14.30 9.87
N ASN A 231 -11.26 15.51 9.58
CA ASN A 231 -12.10 16.70 9.65
C ASN A 231 -12.22 17.24 8.24
N GLU A 232 -13.42 17.16 7.68
CA GLU A 232 -13.69 17.44 6.27
C GLU A 232 -14.06 18.90 6.06
N ASP A 233 -13.43 19.57 5.09
CA ASP A 233 -13.71 20.95 4.73
C ASP A 233 -14.64 21.07 3.51
N VAL A 234 -14.96 19.94 2.86
CA VAL A 234 -15.82 19.89 1.67
C VAL A 234 -17.28 19.86 2.10
N GLN A 235 -18.08 20.70 1.47
CA GLN A 235 -19.52 20.73 1.71
C GLN A 235 -20.17 19.38 1.41
N ASP A 236 -21.08 18.94 2.28
CA ASP A 236 -21.84 17.68 2.17
C ASP A 236 -20.97 16.41 2.31
N VAL A 237 -19.74 16.53 2.82
CA VAL A 237 -18.91 15.40 3.25
C VAL A 237 -18.84 15.41 4.77
N GLU A 238 -19.25 14.32 5.42
CA GLU A 238 -19.22 14.19 6.87
C GLU A 238 -17.82 13.79 7.36
N ASP A 239 -17.46 14.25 8.56
CA ASP A 239 -16.24 13.84 9.24
C ASP A 239 -16.19 12.33 9.44
N GLY A 240 -15.04 11.74 9.21
CA GLY A 240 -14.84 10.30 9.33
C GLY A 240 -13.97 9.90 10.50
N SER A 241 -14.03 8.63 10.86
CA SER A 241 -13.07 8.04 11.80
C SER A 241 -12.93 6.54 11.59
N ILE A 242 -11.81 5.98 12.06
CA ILE A 242 -11.55 4.55 12.04
C ILE A 242 -10.80 4.13 13.30
N ALA A 243 -11.21 2.99 13.86
CA ALA A 243 -10.50 2.30 14.93
C ALA A 243 -10.15 0.89 14.46
N HIS A 244 -8.90 0.48 14.65
CA HIS A 244 -8.41 -0.85 14.33
C HIS A 244 -7.64 -1.44 15.50
N VAL A 245 -7.90 -2.72 15.80
CA VAL A 245 -7.12 -3.51 16.76
C VAL A 245 -6.82 -4.86 16.12
N GLU A 246 -5.56 -5.27 16.15
CA GLU A 246 -5.11 -6.59 15.69
C GLU A 246 -4.24 -7.24 16.76
N LEU A 247 -4.45 -8.52 17.02
CA LEU A 247 -3.55 -9.41 17.74
C LEU A 247 -2.92 -10.36 16.72
N ASN A 248 -1.58 -10.46 16.70
CA ASN A 248 -0.85 -11.31 15.78
C ASN A 248 0.25 -12.10 16.47
N THR A 249 0.72 -13.16 15.80
CA THR A 249 1.87 -13.99 16.23
C THR A 249 2.63 -14.49 15.03
N GLU A 250 3.95 -14.69 15.22
CA GLU A 250 4.83 -15.34 14.26
C GLU A 250 5.80 -16.25 15.03
N ILE A 251 5.72 -17.57 14.81
CA ILE A 251 6.53 -18.58 15.52
C ILE A 251 6.88 -19.69 14.53
N ASP A 252 8.17 -19.95 14.32
CA ASP A 252 8.68 -21.07 13.52
C ASP A 252 8.02 -21.20 12.13
N GLY A 253 7.85 -20.06 11.44
CA GLY A 253 7.23 -20.01 10.11
C GLY A 253 5.70 -20.05 10.12
N PHE A 254 5.05 -20.22 11.28
CA PHE A 254 3.62 -20.07 11.45
C PHE A 254 3.27 -18.62 11.79
N THR A 255 2.31 -18.06 11.08
CA THR A 255 1.74 -16.73 11.38
C THR A 255 0.24 -16.85 11.60
N ALA A 256 -0.29 -16.06 12.54
CA ALA A 256 -1.72 -15.91 12.73
C ALA A 256 -2.05 -14.47 13.12
N ALA A 257 -3.20 -13.99 12.71
CA ALA A 257 -3.74 -12.73 13.19
C ALA A 257 -5.27 -12.81 13.33
N VAL A 258 -5.79 -11.99 14.26
CA VAL A 258 -7.22 -11.68 14.37
C VAL A 258 -7.37 -10.20 14.59
N GLY A 259 -8.33 -9.57 13.93
CA GLY A 259 -8.50 -8.14 14.02
C GLY A 259 -9.94 -7.67 13.93
N TYR A 260 -10.13 -6.44 14.36
CA TYR A 260 -11.39 -5.72 14.30
C TYR A 260 -11.16 -4.30 13.80
N ILE A 261 -11.94 -3.89 12.81
CA ILE A 261 -11.97 -2.53 12.27
C ILE A 261 -13.36 -1.97 12.45
N LYS A 262 -13.45 -0.69 12.80
CA LYS A 262 -14.73 0.02 12.90
C LYS A 262 -14.55 1.44 12.36
N THR A 263 -15.46 1.88 11.49
CA THR A 263 -15.52 3.23 10.97
C THR A 263 -16.64 4.06 11.58
N ASP A 264 -16.62 5.35 11.31
CA ASP A 264 -17.71 6.26 11.69
C ASP A 264 -19.01 5.87 10.97
N LYS A 265 -20.12 6.18 11.64
CA LYS A 265 -21.46 5.80 11.17
C LYS A 265 -21.92 6.63 9.96
N ASP A 266 -21.62 7.91 9.97
CA ASP A 266 -22.17 8.88 9.01
C ASP A 266 -21.10 9.26 7.94
N GLY A 267 -19.82 9.27 8.30
CA GLY A 267 -18.70 9.66 7.44
C GLY A 267 -17.79 8.50 6.98
N GLY A 268 -17.93 7.28 7.54
CA GLY A 268 -16.97 6.22 7.25
C GLY A 268 -15.55 6.63 7.67
N THR A 269 -14.59 6.60 6.74
CA THR A 269 -13.25 7.16 6.94
C THR A 269 -13.09 8.59 6.43
N GLY A 270 -14.17 9.22 5.94
CA GLY A 270 -14.08 10.48 5.21
C GLY A 270 -13.19 10.32 3.96
N THR A 271 -12.36 11.32 3.69
CA THR A 271 -11.44 11.30 2.53
C THR A 271 -10.09 10.62 2.82
N MET A 272 -9.85 10.11 4.05
CA MET A 272 -8.53 9.55 4.44
C MET A 272 -8.04 8.44 3.52
N SER A 273 -8.88 7.49 3.17
CA SER A 273 -8.49 6.29 2.39
C SER A 273 -8.28 6.56 0.90
N ALA A 274 -8.59 7.77 0.40
CA ALA A 274 -8.52 8.08 -1.02
C ALA A 274 -7.11 8.10 -1.61
N ALA A 275 -6.09 8.41 -0.79
CA ALA A 275 -4.70 8.52 -1.25
C ALA A 275 -3.78 7.41 -0.71
N GLY A 276 -4.34 6.42 -0.05
CA GLY A 276 -3.66 5.23 0.47
C GLY A 276 -4.38 4.66 1.68
N ASP A 277 -4.08 3.42 1.98
CA ASP A 277 -4.55 2.75 3.18
C ASP A 277 -3.56 1.68 3.64
N ASN A 278 -3.44 1.48 4.97
CA ASN A 278 -2.58 0.49 5.60
C ASN A 278 -3.31 -0.33 6.67
N ILE A 279 -4.63 -0.31 6.69
CA ILE A 279 -5.44 -1.00 7.72
C ILE A 279 -6.10 -2.26 7.17
N SER A 280 -6.71 -2.22 5.97
CA SER A 280 -7.40 -3.39 5.40
C SER A 280 -6.45 -4.59 5.25
N PRO A 281 -6.80 -5.77 5.81
CA PRO A 281 -6.02 -6.98 5.64
C PRO A 281 -6.35 -7.72 4.33
N PHE A 282 -7.47 -7.39 3.69
CA PHE A 282 -8.00 -8.09 2.52
C PHE A 282 -7.29 -7.71 1.23
N GLU A 283 -7.44 -8.53 0.23
CA GLU A 283 -6.99 -8.21 -1.13
C GLU A 283 -7.84 -7.08 -1.72
N ASP A 284 -9.16 -7.23 -1.66
CA ASP A 284 -10.10 -6.25 -2.19
C ASP A 284 -10.69 -5.36 -1.08
N GLY A 285 -11.37 -5.91 -0.08
CA GLY A 285 -11.83 -5.17 1.10
C GLY A 285 -12.76 -4.01 0.78
N ASN A 286 -13.72 -4.21 -0.14
CA ASN A 286 -14.47 -3.15 -0.80
C ASN A 286 -15.16 -2.15 0.12
N TYR A 287 -15.63 -2.60 1.30
CA TYR A 287 -16.41 -1.77 2.23
C TYR A 287 -15.80 -1.55 3.60
N ASN A 288 -14.53 -1.93 3.79
CA ASN A 288 -13.85 -1.78 5.09
C ASN A 288 -13.75 -0.33 5.58
N TYR A 289 -13.86 0.63 4.66
CA TYR A 289 -13.79 2.07 4.91
C TYR A 289 -15.14 2.78 4.74
N GLY A 290 -16.20 2.01 4.46
CA GLY A 290 -17.56 2.50 4.26
C GLY A 290 -18.22 3.04 5.53
N LEU A 291 -19.50 3.45 5.39
CA LEU A 291 -20.30 3.99 6.49
C LEU A 291 -20.64 2.87 7.49
N ASP A 292 -20.50 3.16 8.79
CA ASP A 292 -20.78 2.23 9.92
C ASP A 292 -20.14 0.84 9.74
N ALA A 293 -19.02 0.76 8.99
CA ALA A 293 -18.38 -0.51 8.70
C ALA A 293 -17.81 -1.14 9.97
N LYS A 294 -18.06 -2.43 10.15
CA LYS A 294 -17.59 -3.26 11.27
C LYS A 294 -17.01 -4.53 10.68
N THR A 295 -15.70 -4.61 10.60
CA THR A 295 -14.98 -5.72 10.00
C THR A 295 -14.35 -6.58 11.09
N VAL A 296 -14.64 -7.89 11.05
CA VAL A 296 -13.93 -8.90 11.86
C VAL A 296 -13.21 -9.83 10.90
N TYR A 297 -11.93 -10.10 11.16
CA TYR A 297 -11.13 -10.96 10.30
C TYR A 297 -10.16 -11.85 11.09
N GLY A 298 -9.72 -12.91 10.45
CA GLY A 298 -8.64 -13.76 10.92
C GLY A 298 -7.80 -14.29 9.77
N SER A 299 -6.49 -14.40 9.99
CA SER A 299 -5.56 -14.94 9.02
C SER A 299 -4.65 -15.99 9.63
N LEU A 300 -4.23 -16.94 8.79
CA LEU A 300 -3.24 -17.96 9.09
C LEU A 300 -2.23 -18.02 7.95
N GLY A 301 -0.97 -18.21 8.28
CA GLY A 301 0.09 -18.46 7.31
C GLY A 301 1.04 -19.53 7.81
N TYR A 302 1.66 -20.24 6.89
CA TYR A 302 2.70 -21.21 7.20
C TYR A 302 3.74 -21.29 6.10
N THR A 303 5.00 -21.12 6.48
CA THR A 303 6.13 -21.28 5.57
C THR A 303 6.90 -22.54 5.93
N ILE A 304 7.04 -23.43 4.96
CA ILE A 304 7.84 -24.65 5.09
C ILE A 304 8.80 -24.76 3.89
N ALA A 305 10.10 -24.77 4.18
CA ALA A 305 11.14 -24.65 3.17
C ALA A 305 10.87 -23.41 2.27
N ASP A 306 10.72 -23.60 0.98
CA ASP A 306 10.53 -22.53 0.01
C ASP A 306 9.05 -22.29 -0.34
N VAL A 307 8.11 -22.94 0.37
CA VAL A 307 6.66 -22.83 0.12
C VAL A 307 6.01 -22.05 1.24
N THR A 308 5.21 -21.04 0.89
CA THR A 308 4.38 -20.28 1.83
C THR A 308 2.90 -20.48 1.49
N PHE A 309 2.11 -20.82 2.50
CA PHE A 309 0.66 -20.92 2.43
C PHE A 309 0.03 -19.77 3.22
N GLY A 310 -1.09 -19.24 2.74
CA GLY A 310 -1.86 -18.22 3.43
C GLY A 310 -3.36 -18.44 3.28
N ALA A 311 -4.09 -18.11 4.34
CA ALA A 311 -5.54 -18.05 4.34
C ALA A 311 -5.97 -16.83 5.16
N LEU A 312 -6.92 -16.06 4.67
CA LEU A 312 -7.58 -14.97 5.38
C LEU A 312 -9.07 -15.06 5.12
N TYR A 313 -9.85 -14.83 6.15
CA TYR A 313 -11.30 -14.73 6.06
C TYR A 313 -11.80 -13.64 6.98
N GLY A 314 -12.79 -12.88 6.52
CA GLY A 314 -13.48 -11.92 7.34
C GLY A 314 -14.85 -11.53 6.81
N GLN A 315 -15.52 -10.72 7.61
CA GLN A 315 -16.83 -10.16 7.31
C GLN A 315 -16.86 -8.69 7.68
N THR A 316 -17.43 -7.89 6.81
CA THR A 316 -17.75 -6.48 7.03
C THR A 316 -19.27 -6.31 7.04
N ASP A 317 -19.82 -5.82 8.15
CA ASP A 317 -21.18 -5.30 8.23
C ASP A 317 -21.08 -3.77 7.97
N TYR A 318 -21.88 -3.20 7.05
CA TYR A 318 -21.74 -1.81 6.64
C TYR A 318 -23.08 -1.19 6.18
N ASP A 319 -23.13 0.13 6.11
CA ASP A 319 -24.16 0.89 5.43
C ASP A 319 -23.63 1.35 4.06
N TYR A 320 -24.37 1.07 2.95
CA TYR A 320 -23.98 1.52 1.62
C TYR A 320 -24.16 3.04 1.48
N ASP A 321 -25.32 3.53 1.96
CA ASP A 321 -25.66 4.94 2.02
C ASP A 321 -26.63 5.23 3.17
N THR A 322 -27.26 6.41 3.19
CA THR A 322 -28.22 6.80 4.22
C THR A 322 -29.54 6.02 4.16
N THR A 323 -29.83 5.30 3.06
CA THR A 323 -31.08 4.58 2.80
C THR A 323 -30.90 3.07 2.73
N VAL A 324 -29.81 2.56 2.18
CA VAL A 324 -29.49 1.14 2.06
C VAL A 324 -28.48 0.79 3.15
N LYS A 325 -28.94 0.04 4.15
CA LYS A 325 -28.23 -0.19 5.39
C LYS A 325 -28.20 -1.64 5.81
N ASN A 326 -27.27 -1.94 6.75
CA ASN A 326 -27.09 -3.26 7.35
C ASN A 326 -26.78 -4.34 6.32
N LEU A 327 -25.96 -4.03 5.34
CA LEU A 327 -25.44 -4.96 4.37
C LEU A 327 -24.26 -5.73 4.94
N LYS A 328 -23.88 -6.80 4.24
CA LYS A 328 -22.74 -7.66 4.60
C LYS A 328 -21.91 -8.00 3.38
N GLU A 329 -20.61 -7.94 3.55
CA GLU A 329 -19.65 -8.51 2.63
C GLU A 329 -18.75 -9.50 3.37
N LYS A 330 -18.41 -10.62 2.76
CA LYS A 330 -17.42 -11.56 3.25
C LYS A 330 -16.34 -11.73 2.20
N GLU A 331 -15.11 -11.85 2.67
CA GLU A 331 -13.99 -12.12 1.78
C GLU A 331 -13.14 -13.28 2.29
N LEU A 332 -12.83 -14.21 1.40
CA LEU A 332 -11.91 -15.31 1.60
C LEU A 332 -10.72 -15.15 0.65
N ASN A 333 -9.49 -15.07 1.19
CA ASN A 333 -8.26 -15.10 0.43
C ASN A 333 -7.48 -16.38 0.74
N LEU A 334 -7.12 -17.15 -0.29
CA LEU A 334 -6.27 -18.32 -0.18
C LEU A 334 -5.06 -18.16 -1.07
N SER A 335 -3.86 -18.33 -0.54
CA SER A 335 -2.64 -18.13 -1.31
C SER A 335 -1.64 -19.27 -1.14
N VAL A 336 -0.86 -19.50 -2.19
CA VAL A 336 0.34 -20.29 -2.16
C VAL A 336 1.45 -19.54 -2.90
N GLY A 337 2.64 -19.48 -2.29
CA GLY A 337 3.84 -18.91 -2.88
C GLY A 337 4.98 -19.94 -2.89
N TYR A 338 5.88 -19.82 -3.86
CA TYR A 338 7.09 -20.62 -3.96
C TYR A 338 8.29 -19.76 -4.34
N ALA A 339 9.36 -19.83 -3.57
CA ALA A 339 10.63 -19.15 -3.84
C ALA A 339 11.60 -20.14 -4.52
N PHE A 340 11.82 -20.00 -5.83
CA PHE A 340 12.81 -20.79 -6.56
C PHE A 340 14.24 -20.45 -6.13
N THR A 341 14.47 -19.17 -5.88
CA THR A 341 15.72 -18.60 -5.39
C THR A 341 15.38 -17.36 -4.54
N GLU A 342 16.38 -16.70 -3.95
CA GLU A 342 16.21 -15.41 -3.27
C GLU A 342 15.66 -14.31 -4.20
N SER A 343 15.89 -14.44 -5.51
CA SER A 343 15.50 -13.46 -6.54
C SER A 343 14.31 -13.87 -7.40
N LEU A 344 13.91 -15.14 -7.45
CA LEU A 344 12.85 -15.65 -8.31
C LEU A 344 11.76 -16.32 -7.49
N SER A 345 10.55 -15.81 -7.59
CA SER A 345 9.38 -16.36 -6.89
C SER A 345 8.15 -16.43 -7.80
N THR A 346 7.18 -17.23 -7.39
CA THR A 346 5.85 -17.29 -7.99
C THR A 346 4.79 -17.38 -6.91
N SER A 347 3.59 -16.89 -7.18
CA SER A 347 2.44 -17.03 -6.28
C SER A 347 1.14 -17.22 -7.04
N VAL A 348 0.19 -17.83 -6.37
CA VAL A 348 -1.22 -17.90 -6.78
C VAL A 348 -2.06 -17.45 -5.60
N LEU A 349 -3.02 -16.59 -5.86
CA LEU A 349 -4.00 -16.11 -4.90
C LEU A 349 -5.41 -16.34 -5.47
N TYR A 350 -6.27 -16.90 -4.66
CA TYR A 350 -7.71 -17.00 -4.89
C TYR A 350 -8.42 -16.07 -3.92
N VAL A 351 -9.33 -15.26 -4.42
CA VAL A 351 -10.21 -14.36 -3.66
C VAL A 351 -11.64 -14.73 -3.99
N ASN A 352 -12.47 -14.87 -2.96
CA ASN A 352 -13.91 -14.98 -3.10
C ASN A 352 -14.55 -13.86 -2.29
N VAL A 353 -15.34 -13.03 -2.94
CA VAL A 353 -16.16 -11.99 -2.32
C VAL A 353 -17.62 -12.43 -2.40
N ASP A 354 -18.28 -12.54 -1.24
CA ASP A 354 -19.72 -12.86 -1.06
C ASP A 354 -20.43 -11.58 -0.56
N ALA A 355 -21.05 -10.86 -1.47
CA ALA A 355 -21.72 -9.59 -1.22
C ALA A 355 -23.21 -9.77 -0.92
N ASP A 356 -23.81 -8.81 -0.21
CA ASP A 356 -25.25 -8.81 0.09
C ASP A 356 -26.06 -8.58 -1.19
N SER A 357 -27.05 -9.40 -1.44
CA SER A 357 -27.91 -9.31 -2.63
C SER A 357 -28.77 -8.03 -2.71
N ASN A 358 -28.84 -7.26 -1.64
CA ASN A 358 -29.51 -5.95 -1.59
C ASN A 358 -28.56 -4.78 -1.89
N GLU A 359 -27.29 -5.07 -2.09
CA GLU A 359 -26.31 -4.06 -2.50
C GLU A 359 -26.62 -3.55 -3.92
N PRO A 360 -26.66 -2.23 -4.13
CA PRO A 360 -26.97 -1.68 -5.45
C PRO A 360 -25.96 -2.05 -6.54
N ASP A 361 -24.68 -2.12 -6.20
CA ASP A 361 -23.59 -2.41 -7.14
C ASP A 361 -23.14 -3.88 -7.12
N TYR A 362 -23.83 -4.74 -6.38
CA TYR A 362 -23.63 -6.18 -6.19
C TYR A 362 -22.29 -6.73 -6.68
N SER A 363 -21.34 -6.89 -5.75
CA SER A 363 -19.93 -7.22 -6.02
C SER A 363 -19.56 -8.67 -5.68
N ASP A 364 -20.45 -9.65 -5.87
CA ASP A 364 -20.20 -11.07 -5.64
C ASP A 364 -19.36 -11.67 -6.78
N TYR A 365 -18.16 -12.18 -6.48
CA TYR A 365 -17.23 -12.69 -7.49
C TYR A 365 -16.16 -13.63 -6.95
N ASP A 366 -15.59 -14.42 -7.86
CA ASP A 366 -14.35 -15.16 -7.71
C ASP A 366 -13.23 -14.48 -8.50
N LYS A 367 -12.05 -14.27 -7.86
CA LYS A 367 -10.86 -13.70 -8.49
C LYS A 367 -9.66 -14.62 -8.31
N TRP A 368 -8.94 -14.87 -9.39
CA TRP A 368 -7.68 -15.59 -9.40
C TRP A 368 -6.56 -14.66 -9.85
N ILE A 369 -5.47 -14.67 -9.10
CA ILE A 369 -4.24 -13.96 -9.42
C ILE A 369 -3.09 -14.95 -9.47
N ALA A 370 -2.23 -14.86 -10.49
CA ALA A 370 -1.00 -15.61 -10.60
C ALA A 370 0.16 -14.70 -10.97
N THR A 371 1.28 -14.83 -10.27
CA THR A 371 2.48 -14.03 -10.51
C THR A 371 3.72 -14.89 -10.65
N ILE A 372 4.67 -14.40 -11.44
CA ILE A 372 6.05 -14.83 -11.39
C ILE A 372 6.93 -13.60 -11.49
N GLU A 373 7.88 -13.43 -10.57
CA GLU A 373 8.74 -12.25 -10.51
C GLU A 373 10.20 -12.63 -10.24
N TYR A 374 11.10 -11.98 -10.98
CA TYR A 374 12.53 -11.97 -10.73
C TYR A 374 12.97 -10.57 -10.33
N THR A 375 13.66 -10.44 -9.19
CA THR A 375 14.20 -9.17 -8.66
C THR A 375 15.74 -9.20 -8.62
N PHE A 376 16.39 -8.05 -8.85
CA PHE A 376 17.86 -7.93 -8.87
C PHE A 376 18.35 -6.60 -8.32
#